data_284ae179d214b494814e40c9aaa6a8c5
#
_entry.id   284ae179d214b494814e40c9aaa6a8c5
#
_cell.length_a   1.000
_cell.length_b   1.000
_cell.length_c   1.000
_cell.angle_alpha   90.00
_cell.angle_beta   90.00
_cell.angle_gamma   90.00
#
_symmetry.space_group_name_H-M   'P 1'
#
loop_
_entity.id
_entity.type
_entity.pdbx_description
1 polymer ?
#
loop_
_entity_poly.entity_id
_entity_poly.type
_entity_poly.pdbx_seq_one_letter_code
_entity_poly.pdbx_strand_id
1 'polypeptide(L)'
;MSVLHLLTLFLLVAVSGAKFSGRPGVNYGQLGDNLPSPSDSVKLIQSLNAKRVKLYDANPAILAALNATDITVSVMDPNELLVNISKSSSLSDEWITSNILPFHPTTKIRYLLVGNEILSSTDSELKSALVPAMRKIQRSLKKLGVKKVKVGTTLAVDVLETSFPPSSGEFRSDISGSVMKPMLQFLNRTKSFLFVDVYPYFPWAQDPAHVDLAYALFESTNVTVTDPATNLTYHNLFDQMIDAFVFATSRLGYPDLRIWVAETGWPNNGDYDQIGANVYNAATYNRNVVKKLSAVPPVGTPARPGKVLPSFIFALFNENQKTGPGTERHFGLLHPNGSRVYEIELSGETTEFKEKLPAPENNEVYKGKIWCVVAKGANWTQLGEALSYACSQGNNTCDPIKSGGPCHKPDLTVLHASYAFSSYWASFRKTGGTCSFNGLATQTIKDPSKLWTLRVSERDTVTTNELRQCREDIGLGGKTAHDDLLESTWQQKKHAVPFVVLAGSHKLCPLYPPNPEVLLNELRSPSELLDFGEFSDCLDFGLGSGSPLLQVVNPTFDSVGPTKPC
;
A
#
# COMPACT_ATOMS: atom_id res chain seq x y z
N MET A 1 45.22 -41.79 5.08
CA MET A 1 44.75 -40.46 4.65
C MET A 1 45.03 -39.49 5.78
N SER A 2 45.83 -38.45 5.52
CA SER A 2 46.26 -37.50 6.54
C SER A 2 45.10 -36.63 6.99
N VAL A 3 45.04 -36.27 8.26
CA VAL A 3 44.05 -35.38 8.87
C VAL A 3 43.92 -34.06 8.08
N LEU A 4 44.99 -33.65 7.39
CA LEU A 4 45.01 -32.48 6.52
C LEU A 4 44.11 -32.64 5.28
N HIS A 5 43.94 -33.85 4.72
CA HIS A 5 43.05 -34.13 3.59
C HIS A 5 41.56 -34.17 4.01
N LEU A 6 41.27 -34.58 5.26
CA LEU A 6 39.92 -34.50 5.81
C LEU A 6 39.48 -33.04 6.07
N LEU A 7 40.39 -32.19 6.58
CA LEU A 7 40.15 -30.77 6.82
C LEU A 7 39.92 -29.97 5.51
N THR A 8 40.68 -30.28 4.45
CA THR A 8 40.48 -29.68 3.13
C THR A 8 39.19 -30.14 2.46
N LEU A 9 38.77 -31.39 2.66
CA LEU A 9 37.51 -31.91 2.16
C LEU A 9 36.30 -31.25 2.89
N PHE A 10 36.40 -31.01 4.20
CA PHE A 10 35.36 -30.28 4.96
C PHE A 10 35.26 -28.81 4.56
N LEU A 11 36.38 -28.15 4.25
CA LEU A 11 36.38 -26.77 3.74
C LEU A 11 35.81 -26.65 2.32
N LEU A 12 36.01 -27.66 1.46
CA LEU A 12 35.47 -27.67 0.09
C LEU A 12 33.97 -28.00 0.02
N VAL A 13 33.42 -28.73 0.99
CA VAL A 13 31.98 -29.01 1.07
C VAL A 13 31.18 -27.82 1.60
N ALA A 14 31.82 -26.87 2.30
CA ALA A 14 31.18 -25.68 2.82
C ALA A 14 30.95 -24.57 1.77
N VAL A 15 31.42 -24.69 0.53
CA VAL A 15 31.44 -23.59 -0.46
C VAL A 15 30.47 -23.76 -1.64
N SER A 16 29.71 -24.84 -1.76
CA SER A 16 28.90 -25.10 -2.97
C SER A 16 27.38 -24.94 -2.79
N GLY A 17 26.93 -24.25 -1.80
CA GLY A 17 25.53 -23.73 -1.77
C GLY A 17 25.56 -22.25 -2.11
N ALA A 18 25.17 -21.85 -3.32
CA ALA A 18 24.89 -20.44 -3.61
C ALA A 18 23.88 -19.94 -2.58
N LYS A 19 24.39 -19.31 -1.49
CA LYS A 19 23.54 -18.79 -0.42
C LYS A 19 22.64 -17.75 -1.06
N PHE A 20 21.33 -17.97 -1.01
CA PHE A 20 20.35 -17.02 -1.49
C PHE A 20 20.56 -15.69 -0.73
N SER A 21 20.90 -14.62 -1.45
CA SER A 21 21.18 -13.32 -0.85
C SER A 21 19.89 -12.65 -0.38
N GLY A 22 19.93 -12.06 0.81
CA GLY A 22 18.83 -11.21 1.32
C GLY A 22 18.76 -9.83 0.68
N ARG A 23 19.81 -9.39 -0.06
CA ARG A 23 19.85 -8.06 -0.69
C ARG A 23 18.55 -7.78 -1.46
N PRO A 24 17.86 -6.67 -1.21
CA PRO A 24 16.61 -6.38 -1.90
C PRO A 24 16.82 -6.10 -3.39
N GLY A 25 15.77 -6.28 -4.16
CA GLY A 25 15.62 -5.77 -5.51
C GLY A 25 14.82 -4.48 -5.51
N VAL A 26 14.34 -4.08 -6.69
CA VAL A 26 13.49 -2.89 -6.86
C VAL A 26 12.28 -3.21 -7.72
N ASN A 27 11.14 -2.59 -7.42
CA ASN A 27 9.95 -2.62 -8.26
C ASN A 27 10.11 -1.58 -9.38
N TYR A 28 9.90 -1.99 -10.61
CA TYR A 28 9.95 -1.10 -11.76
C TYR A 28 8.55 -0.96 -12.37
N GLY A 29 7.83 0.07 -11.92
CA GLY A 29 6.57 0.52 -12.49
C GLY A 29 6.79 1.40 -13.72
N GLN A 30 5.76 1.53 -14.56
CA GLN A 30 5.82 2.20 -15.87
C GLN A 30 4.69 3.23 -16.07
N LEU A 31 3.98 3.61 -15.00
CA LEU A 31 2.85 4.54 -15.07
C LEU A 31 3.34 6.00 -14.99
N GLY A 32 4.08 6.40 -16.03
CA GLY A 32 4.56 7.76 -16.20
C GLY A 32 4.84 8.07 -17.68
N ASP A 33 4.53 9.29 -18.11
CA ASP A 33 4.78 9.79 -19.47
C ASP A 33 6.14 10.48 -19.62
N ASN A 34 6.88 10.59 -18.54
CA ASN A 34 8.17 11.27 -18.43
C ASN A 34 9.31 10.37 -17.93
N LEU A 35 9.11 9.05 -17.94
CA LEU A 35 10.08 8.08 -17.46
C LEU A 35 11.23 7.87 -18.47
N PRO A 36 12.43 7.46 -18.00
CA PRO A 36 13.55 7.13 -18.87
C PRO A 36 13.23 5.94 -19.80
N SER A 37 14.00 5.83 -20.87
CA SER A 37 13.92 4.65 -21.74
C SER A 37 14.17 3.35 -20.97
N PRO A 38 13.66 2.19 -21.43
CA PRO A 38 13.96 0.90 -20.81
C PRO A 38 15.46 0.63 -20.62
N SER A 39 16.28 0.99 -21.61
CA SER A 39 17.74 0.83 -21.56
C SER A 39 18.37 1.70 -20.47
N ASP A 40 17.94 2.94 -20.33
CA ASP A 40 18.47 3.85 -19.30
C ASP A 40 17.96 3.46 -17.92
N SER A 41 16.70 3.04 -17.81
CA SER A 41 16.16 2.49 -16.56
C SER A 41 16.95 1.27 -16.06
N VAL A 42 17.37 0.38 -16.94
CA VAL A 42 18.23 -0.78 -16.56
C VAL A 42 19.60 -0.32 -16.05
N LYS A 43 20.21 0.71 -16.67
CA LYS A 43 21.46 1.31 -16.15
C LYS A 43 21.25 1.91 -14.75
N LEU A 44 20.12 2.57 -14.53
CA LEU A 44 19.77 3.12 -13.23
C LEU A 44 19.56 2.03 -12.18
N ILE A 45 18.89 0.91 -12.50
CA ILE A 45 18.77 -0.27 -11.64
C ILE A 45 20.16 -0.80 -11.26
N GLN A 46 21.08 -0.86 -12.23
CA GLN A 46 22.46 -1.28 -11.97
C GLN A 46 23.21 -0.30 -11.07
N SER A 47 22.99 1.03 -11.25
CA SER A 47 23.61 2.07 -10.44
C SER A 47 23.14 2.08 -8.98
N LEU A 48 21.97 1.50 -8.71
CA LEU A 48 21.46 1.24 -7.36
C LEU A 48 22.03 -0.07 -6.76
N ASN A 49 22.91 -0.78 -7.44
CA ASN A 49 23.41 -2.11 -7.07
C ASN A 49 22.30 -3.17 -6.90
N ALA A 50 21.13 -2.96 -7.51
CA ALA A 50 20.03 -3.92 -7.45
C ALA A 50 20.35 -5.16 -8.32
N LYS A 51 20.20 -6.36 -7.75
CA LYS A 51 20.38 -7.64 -8.44
C LYS A 51 19.08 -8.34 -8.79
N ARG A 52 17.96 -7.70 -8.48
CA ARG A 52 16.60 -8.19 -8.77
C ARG A 52 15.71 -7.03 -9.17
N VAL A 53 14.79 -7.30 -10.09
CA VAL A 53 13.74 -6.36 -10.49
C VAL A 53 12.40 -7.09 -10.55
N LYS A 54 11.34 -6.45 -10.06
CA LYS A 54 9.96 -6.88 -10.26
C LYS A 54 9.28 -5.93 -11.25
N LEU A 55 8.71 -6.49 -12.30
CA LEU A 55 7.89 -5.81 -13.29
C LEU A 55 6.41 -6.15 -13.05
N TYR A 56 5.53 -5.26 -13.47
CA TYR A 56 4.06 -5.42 -13.34
C TYR A 56 3.41 -5.96 -14.62
N ASP A 57 4.24 -6.22 -15.62
CA ASP A 57 3.88 -6.83 -16.90
C ASP A 57 5.05 -7.64 -17.46
N ALA A 58 4.96 -8.03 -18.72
CA ALA A 58 6.03 -8.65 -19.46
C ALA A 58 6.48 -7.74 -20.64
N ASN A 59 6.70 -6.45 -20.38
CA ASN A 59 7.09 -5.47 -21.38
C ASN A 59 8.32 -5.94 -22.19
N PRO A 60 8.19 -6.17 -23.50
CA PRO A 60 9.26 -6.76 -24.31
C PRO A 60 10.49 -5.85 -24.41
N ALA A 61 10.32 -4.53 -24.41
CA ALA A 61 11.44 -3.59 -24.46
C ALA A 61 12.28 -3.64 -23.18
N ILE A 62 11.64 -3.76 -22.02
CA ILE A 62 12.34 -3.90 -20.73
C ILE A 62 12.99 -5.27 -20.63
N LEU A 63 12.31 -6.35 -21.04
CA LEU A 63 12.88 -7.69 -21.02
C LEU A 63 14.10 -7.81 -21.96
N ALA A 64 14.05 -7.15 -23.11
CA ALA A 64 15.19 -7.05 -24.02
C ALA A 64 16.35 -6.23 -23.42
N ALA A 65 16.07 -5.10 -22.76
CA ALA A 65 17.09 -4.29 -22.09
C ALA A 65 17.77 -5.03 -20.92
N LEU A 66 17.06 -5.95 -20.25
CA LEU A 66 17.58 -6.79 -19.18
C LEU A 66 18.37 -8.01 -19.69
N ASN A 67 18.39 -8.23 -21.03
CA ASN A 67 19.12 -9.33 -21.62
C ASN A 67 20.63 -9.26 -21.27
N ALA A 68 21.22 -10.41 -21.00
CA ALA A 68 22.64 -10.55 -20.62
C ALA A 68 23.09 -9.74 -19.39
N THR A 69 22.17 -9.15 -18.65
CA THR A 69 22.48 -8.55 -17.34
C THR A 69 22.55 -9.62 -16.24
N ASP A 70 23.17 -9.27 -15.10
CA ASP A 70 23.14 -10.13 -13.91
C ASP A 70 21.90 -9.93 -13.02
N ILE A 71 20.86 -9.28 -13.54
CA ILE A 71 19.64 -8.96 -12.81
C ILE A 71 18.63 -10.11 -12.94
N THR A 72 18.15 -10.61 -11.82
CA THR A 72 17.05 -11.59 -11.77
C THR A 72 15.72 -10.88 -11.91
N VAL A 73 14.85 -11.37 -12.80
CA VAL A 73 13.59 -10.73 -13.16
C VAL A 73 12.42 -11.52 -12.62
N SER A 74 11.49 -10.81 -11.99
CA SER A 74 10.11 -11.23 -11.74
C SER A 74 9.21 -10.50 -12.74
N VAL A 75 8.46 -11.25 -13.54
CA VAL A 75 7.46 -10.72 -14.49
C VAL A 75 6.07 -10.98 -13.95
N MET A 76 5.08 -10.25 -14.47
CA MET A 76 3.70 -10.40 -14.05
C MET A 76 2.77 -10.63 -15.23
N ASP A 77 1.76 -11.47 -15.01
CA ASP A 77 0.61 -11.63 -15.87
C ASP A 77 -0.47 -10.65 -15.42
N PRO A 78 -1.00 -9.80 -16.32
CA PRO A 78 -1.94 -8.75 -15.94
C PRO A 78 -3.26 -9.30 -15.37
N ASN A 79 -3.86 -8.53 -14.45
CA ASN A 79 -5.12 -8.88 -13.80
C ASN A 79 -6.25 -9.18 -14.79
N GLU A 80 -6.31 -8.43 -15.89
CA GLU A 80 -7.33 -8.52 -16.94
C GLU A 80 -7.34 -9.87 -17.66
N LEU A 81 -6.21 -10.55 -17.73
CA LEU A 81 -6.08 -11.84 -18.41
C LEU A 81 -6.39 -13.03 -17.51
N LEU A 82 -6.41 -12.83 -16.21
CA LEU A 82 -6.44 -13.89 -15.20
C LEU A 82 -7.65 -14.82 -15.35
N VAL A 83 -8.86 -14.28 -15.52
CA VAL A 83 -10.09 -15.06 -15.70
C VAL A 83 -10.00 -15.93 -16.98
N ASN A 84 -9.54 -15.34 -18.06
CA ASN A 84 -9.40 -16.04 -19.35
C ASN A 84 -8.35 -17.15 -19.28
N ILE A 85 -7.19 -16.87 -18.70
CA ILE A 85 -6.13 -17.87 -18.46
C ILE A 85 -6.65 -18.98 -17.54
N SER A 86 -7.44 -18.66 -16.52
CA SER A 86 -8.02 -19.65 -15.63
C SER A 86 -8.94 -20.66 -16.33
N LYS A 87 -9.60 -20.25 -17.40
CA LYS A 87 -10.55 -21.05 -18.19
C LYS A 87 -9.87 -21.81 -19.33
N SER A 88 -8.81 -21.27 -19.95
CA SER A 88 -8.19 -21.80 -21.17
C SER A 88 -6.70 -22.14 -21.01
N SER A 89 -6.32 -23.40 -21.24
CA SER A 89 -4.90 -23.79 -21.29
C SER A 89 -4.21 -23.30 -22.56
N SER A 90 -4.96 -23.10 -23.66
CA SER A 90 -4.43 -22.54 -24.91
C SER A 90 -3.98 -21.08 -24.70
N LEU A 91 -4.81 -20.28 -24.06
CA LEU A 91 -4.44 -18.88 -23.73
C LEU A 91 -3.24 -18.80 -22.81
N SER A 92 -3.14 -19.70 -21.83
CA SER A 92 -1.95 -19.79 -20.98
C SER A 92 -0.68 -20.17 -21.77
N ASP A 93 -0.78 -21.12 -22.72
CA ASP A 93 0.33 -21.52 -23.58
C ASP A 93 0.75 -20.37 -24.49
N GLU A 94 -0.22 -19.68 -25.09
CA GLU A 94 -0.01 -18.53 -25.98
C GLU A 94 0.66 -17.38 -25.23
N TRP A 95 0.18 -17.05 -24.02
CA TRP A 95 0.77 -15.99 -23.23
C TRP A 95 2.24 -16.28 -22.89
N ILE A 96 2.58 -17.51 -22.46
CA ILE A 96 3.96 -17.91 -22.19
C ILE A 96 4.82 -17.89 -23.46
N THR A 97 4.27 -18.33 -24.60
CA THR A 97 4.97 -18.36 -25.88
C THR A 97 5.31 -16.94 -26.34
N SER A 98 4.40 -15.99 -26.18
CA SER A 98 4.56 -14.62 -26.66
C SER A 98 5.40 -13.76 -25.71
N ASN A 99 5.28 -13.96 -24.39
CA ASN A 99 5.81 -13.01 -23.39
C ASN A 99 7.04 -13.52 -22.64
N ILE A 100 7.23 -14.84 -22.52
CA ILE A 100 8.33 -15.41 -21.74
C ILE A 100 9.37 -16.11 -22.60
N LEU A 101 8.91 -16.95 -23.52
CA LEU A 101 9.78 -17.81 -24.32
C LEU A 101 10.81 -17.04 -25.17
N PRO A 102 10.48 -15.87 -25.78
CA PRO A 102 11.43 -15.11 -26.59
C PRO A 102 12.64 -14.57 -25.77
N PHE A 103 12.46 -14.39 -24.47
CA PHE A 103 13.47 -13.81 -23.58
C PHE A 103 14.19 -14.87 -22.71
N HIS A 104 13.61 -16.06 -22.60
CA HIS A 104 14.20 -17.12 -21.79
C HIS A 104 15.15 -18.00 -22.63
N PRO A 105 16.36 -18.33 -22.16
CA PRO A 105 16.95 -18.10 -20.83
C PRO A 105 17.85 -16.86 -20.73
N THR A 106 17.99 -16.06 -21.80
CA THR A 106 18.97 -14.97 -21.91
C THR A 106 18.66 -13.82 -20.94
N THR A 107 17.40 -13.49 -20.74
CA THR A 107 16.94 -12.69 -19.60
C THR A 107 16.66 -13.61 -18.43
N LYS A 108 17.22 -13.30 -17.26
CA LYS A 108 17.16 -14.15 -16.05
C LYS A 108 15.77 -14.13 -15.40
N ILE A 109 14.70 -14.44 -16.13
CA ILE A 109 13.36 -14.58 -15.57
C ILE A 109 13.37 -15.76 -14.60
N ARG A 110 12.98 -15.53 -13.35
CA ARG A 110 12.96 -16.55 -12.27
C ARG A 110 11.61 -16.68 -11.59
N TYR A 111 10.79 -15.66 -11.67
CA TYR A 111 9.46 -15.65 -11.07
C TYR A 111 8.46 -15.12 -12.08
N LEU A 112 7.29 -15.74 -12.12
CA LEU A 112 6.14 -15.30 -12.84
C LEU A 112 5.02 -15.14 -11.82
N LEU A 113 4.57 -13.90 -11.63
CA LEU A 113 3.51 -13.54 -10.71
C LEU A 113 2.21 -13.46 -11.51
N VAL A 114 1.18 -14.12 -11.03
CA VAL A 114 -0.13 -14.21 -11.69
C VAL A 114 -1.05 -13.21 -11.02
N GLY A 115 -1.23 -12.06 -11.63
CA GLY A 115 -1.96 -10.92 -11.09
C GLY A 115 -1.27 -10.21 -9.92
N ASN A 116 -1.74 -9.00 -9.63
CA ASN A 116 -1.30 -8.17 -8.51
C ASN A 116 -2.48 -7.91 -7.57
N GLU A 117 -2.33 -8.29 -6.30
CA GLU A 117 -3.29 -8.01 -5.21
C GLU A 117 -4.75 -8.42 -5.55
N ILE A 118 -4.90 -9.52 -6.28
CA ILE A 118 -6.20 -10.02 -6.77
C ILE A 118 -7.22 -10.21 -5.64
N LEU A 119 -6.74 -10.59 -4.45
CA LEU A 119 -7.64 -10.91 -3.32
C LEU A 119 -8.16 -9.65 -2.60
N SER A 120 -7.64 -8.47 -2.94
CA SER A 120 -8.17 -7.18 -2.51
C SER A 120 -9.37 -6.71 -3.36
N SER A 121 -9.58 -7.33 -4.52
CA SER A 121 -10.74 -7.02 -5.38
C SER A 121 -12.06 -7.46 -4.73
N THR A 122 -13.14 -6.76 -5.03
CA THR A 122 -14.52 -7.18 -4.69
C THR A 122 -15.07 -8.23 -5.66
N ASP A 123 -14.43 -8.41 -6.83
CA ASP A 123 -14.85 -9.35 -7.86
C ASP A 123 -14.57 -10.81 -7.44
N SER A 124 -15.62 -11.57 -7.16
CA SER A 124 -15.53 -12.96 -6.74
C SER A 124 -15.06 -13.91 -7.85
N GLU A 125 -15.36 -13.61 -9.13
CA GLU A 125 -14.88 -14.40 -10.27
C GLU A 125 -13.35 -14.26 -10.39
N LEU A 126 -12.85 -13.05 -10.27
CA LEU A 126 -11.42 -12.77 -10.29
C LEU A 126 -10.68 -13.49 -9.15
N LYS A 127 -11.19 -13.42 -7.91
CA LYS A 127 -10.62 -14.15 -6.76
C LYS A 127 -10.58 -15.66 -7.00
N SER A 128 -11.69 -16.23 -7.47
CA SER A 128 -11.80 -17.68 -7.70
C SER A 128 -10.94 -18.19 -8.86
N ALA A 129 -10.65 -17.34 -9.84
CA ALA A 129 -9.82 -17.64 -11.00
C ALA A 129 -8.32 -17.75 -10.68
N LEU A 130 -7.85 -17.16 -9.57
CA LEU A 130 -6.43 -17.00 -9.26
C LEU A 130 -5.67 -18.34 -9.22
N VAL A 131 -6.08 -19.27 -8.38
CA VAL A 131 -5.38 -20.56 -8.24
C VAL A 131 -5.47 -21.44 -9.49
N PRO A 132 -6.64 -21.54 -10.19
CA PRO A 132 -6.71 -22.15 -11.52
C PRO A 132 -5.74 -21.55 -12.54
N ALA A 133 -5.62 -20.22 -12.63
CA ALA A 133 -4.68 -19.54 -13.52
C ALA A 133 -3.22 -19.89 -13.17
N MET A 134 -2.82 -19.78 -11.90
CA MET A 134 -1.49 -20.18 -11.44
C MET A 134 -1.14 -21.63 -11.84
N ARG A 135 -2.09 -22.55 -11.73
CA ARG A 135 -1.90 -23.94 -12.12
C ARG A 135 -1.73 -24.13 -13.62
N LYS A 136 -2.45 -23.36 -14.44
CA LYS A 136 -2.32 -23.42 -15.91
C LYS A 136 -0.99 -22.83 -16.35
N ILE A 137 -0.62 -21.65 -15.87
CA ILE A 137 0.70 -21.04 -16.10
C ILE A 137 1.84 -21.99 -15.76
N GLN A 138 1.76 -22.66 -14.58
CA GLN A 138 2.79 -23.64 -14.20
C GLN A 138 2.84 -24.85 -15.15
N ARG A 139 1.71 -25.30 -15.70
CA ARG A 139 1.65 -26.39 -16.68
C ARG A 139 2.22 -25.95 -18.03
N SER A 140 1.89 -24.72 -18.49
CA SER A 140 2.38 -24.15 -19.74
C SER A 140 3.90 -23.97 -19.70
N LEU A 141 4.46 -23.42 -18.61
CA LEU A 141 5.91 -23.34 -18.41
C LEU A 141 6.60 -24.71 -18.55
N LYS A 142 5.99 -25.74 -17.93
CA LYS A 142 6.52 -27.12 -18.01
C LYS A 142 6.39 -27.68 -19.44
N LYS A 143 5.24 -27.51 -20.09
CA LYS A 143 4.96 -27.99 -21.47
C LYS A 143 5.91 -27.37 -22.48
N LEU A 144 6.17 -26.08 -22.36
CA LEU A 144 7.04 -25.31 -23.27
C LEU A 144 8.53 -25.38 -22.90
N GLY A 145 8.91 -26.21 -21.92
CA GLY A 145 10.31 -26.42 -21.55
C GLY A 145 10.96 -25.23 -20.82
N VAL A 146 10.20 -24.26 -20.36
CA VAL A 146 10.71 -23.12 -19.58
C VAL A 146 11.05 -23.58 -18.16
N LYS A 147 12.36 -23.69 -17.92
CA LYS A 147 12.89 -24.24 -16.65
C LYS A 147 13.30 -23.11 -15.69
N LYS A 148 13.34 -23.43 -14.39
CA LYS A 148 13.82 -22.54 -13.31
C LYS A 148 12.96 -21.29 -13.08
N VAL A 149 11.75 -21.21 -13.63
CA VAL A 149 10.76 -20.17 -13.33
C VAL A 149 9.75 -20.73 -12.32
N LYS A 150 9.51 -19.97 -11.26
CA LYS A 150 8.53 -20.29 -10.22
C LYS A 150 7.33 -19.38 -10.35
N VAL A 151 6.16 -19.95 -10.11
CA VAL A 151 4.89 -19.23 -10.18
C VAL A 151 4.45 -18.80 -8.79
N GLY A 152 3.98 -17.56 -8.66
CA GLY A 152 3.40 -16.97 -7.45
C GLY A 152 2.33 -15.96 -7.79
N THR A 153 1.90 -15.20 -6.81
CA THR A 153 1.04 -14.02 -6.91
C THR A 153 1.33 -13.11 -5.73
N THR A 154 1.11 -11.81 -5.86
CA THR A 154 1.29 -10.84 -4.77
C THR A 154 0.01 -10.65 -3.98
N LEU A 155 0.13 -10.43 -2.69
CA LEU A 155 -0.96 -10.28 -1.74
C LEU A 155 -0.73 -9.04 -0.87
N ALA A 156 -1.72 -8.15 -0.82
CA ALA A 156 -1.74 -7.06 0.15
C ALA A 156 -2.02 -7.57 1.57
N VAL A 157 -1.77 -6.74 2.58
CA VAL A 157 -2.03 -7.08 4.00
C VAL A 157 -3.53 -7.28 4.28
N ASP A 158 -4.41 -6.69 3.50
CA ASP A 158 -5.87 -6.79 3.63
C ASP A 158 -6.43 -8.21 3.46
N VAL A 159 -5.61 -9.16 2.99
CA VAL A 159 -5.99 -10.59 2.99
C VAL A 159 -6.04 -11.19 4.39
N LEU A 160 -5.50 -10.48 5.38
CA LEU A 160 -5.57 -10.88 6.80
C LEU A 160 -6.81 -10.25 7.45
N GLU A 161 -7.61 -11.05 8.11
CA GLU A 161 -8.73 -10.62 8.94
C GLU A 161 -8.22 -10.03 10.26
N THR A 162 -7.20 -10.66 10.83
CA THR A 162 -6.46 -10.18 11.99
C THR A 162 -4.96 -10.24 11.72
N SER A 163 -4.23 -9.24 12.20
CA SER A 163 -2.77 -9.12 12.03
C SER A 163 -2.03 -8.67 13.30
N PHE A 164 -2.77 -8.28 14.34
CA PHE A 164 -2.20 -7.83 15.62
C PHE A 164 -2.97 -8.43 16.81
N PRO A 165 -2.25 -8.95 17.84
CA PRO A 165 -0.80 -9.22 17.81
C PRO A 165 -0.43 -10.20 16.71
N PRO A 166 0.85 -10.30 16.26
CA PRO A 166 1.24 -11.14 15.12
C PRO A 166 0.78 -12.59 15.22
N SER A 167 0.79 -13.18 16.41
CA SER A 167 0.30 -14.55 16.64
C SER A 167 -1.19 -14.74 16.36
N SER A 168 -1.98 -13.66 16.34
CA SER A 168 -3.40 -13.72 15.94
C SER A 168 -3.60 -13.78 14.44
N GLY A 169 -2.52 -13.59 13.65
CA GLY A 169 -2.58 -13.53 12.19
C GLY A 169 -3.45 -14.63 11.59
N GLU A 170 -4.49 -14.24 10.84
CA GLU A 170 -5.47 -15.12 10.22
C GLU A 170 -5.93 -14.56 8.89
N PHE A 171 -6.08 -15.42 7.87
CA PHE A 171 -6.62 -15.00 6.58
C PHE A 171 -8.13 -14.80 6.67
N ARG A 172 -8.65 -13.80 5.95
CA ARG A 172 -10.08 -13.52 5.88
C ARG A 172 -10.90 -14.78 5.58
N SER A 173 -12.00 -14.91 6.27
CA SER A 173 -12.89 -16.08 6.21
C SER A 173 -13.45 -16.33 4.80
N ASP A 174 -13.71 -15.26 4.00
CA ASP A 174 -14.21 -15.35 2.62
C ASP A 174 -13.23 -16.03 1.65
N ILE A 175 -11.92 -15.94 1.90
CA ILE A 175 -10.87 -16.48 1.02
C ILE A 175 -10.06 -17.63 1.65
N SER A 176 -10.07 -17.77 2.97
CA SER A 176 -9.20 -18.70 3.71
C SER A 176 -9.28 -20.14 3.19
N GLY A 177 -10.48 -20.71 3.12
CA GLY A 177 -10.71 -22.08 2.65
C GLY A 177 -10.72 -22.22 1.13
N SER A 178 -11.37 -21.27 0.45
CA SER A 178 -11.66 -21.33 -0.99
C SER A 178 -10.45 -21.01 -1.88
N VAL A 179 -9.60 -20.08 -1.46
CA VAL A 179 -8.47 -19.58 -2.26
C VAL A 179 -7.13 -19.79 -1.56
N MET A 180 -7.01 -19.35 -0.29
CA MET A 180 -5.71 -19.35 0.39
C MET A 180 -5.18 -20.78 0.61
N LYS A 181 -5.97 -21.69 1.18
CA LYS A 181 -5.52 -23.05 1.43
C LYS A 181 -5.06 -23.79 0.16
N PRO A 182 -5.80 -23.82 -0.98
CA PRO A 182 -5.32 -24.42 -2.23
C PRO A 182 -4.14 -23.67 -2.85
N MET A 183 -3.98 -22.36 -2.63
CA MET A 183 -2.82 -21.58 -3.07
C MET A 183 -1.57 -21.96 -2.27
N LEU A 184 -1.65 -21.99 -0.94
CA LEU A 184 -0.53 -22.40 -0.08
C LEU A 184 -0.08 -23.83 -0.39
N GLN A 185 -1.03 -24.75 -0.65
CA GLN A 185 -0.72 -26.10 -1.12
C GLN A 185 0.06 -26.09 -2.45
N PHE A 186 -0.35 -25.24 -3.41
CA PHE A 186 0.33 -25.09 -4.69
C PHE A 186 1.75 -24.54 -4.49
N LEU A 187 1.92 -23.47 -3.72
CA LEU A 187 3.22 -22.83 -3.47
C LEU A 187 4.18 -23.79 -2.74
N ASN A 188 3.70 -24.52 -1.74
CA ASN A 188 4.50 -25.51 -1.02
C ASN A 188 4.97 -26.65 -1.94
N ARG A 189 4.07 -27.19 -2.77
CA ARG A 189 4.39 -28.26 -3.72
C ARG A 189 5.39 -27.82 -4.78
N THR A 190 5.26 -26.61 -5.30
CA THR A 190 6.17 -26.07 -6.34
C THR A 190 7.46 -25.46 -5.76
N LYS A 191 7.58 -25.45 -4.42
CA LYS A 191 8.70 -24.80 -3.71
C LYS A 191 8.84 -23.32 -4.08
N SER A 192 7.72 -22.66 -4.32
CA SER A 192 7.64 -21.22 -4.56
C SER A 192 7.60 -20.43 -3.23
N PHE A 193 7.23 -19.18 -3.28
CA PHE A 193 7.12 -18.29 -2.14
C PHE A 193 5.70 -17.77 -2.03
N LEU A 194 5.28 -17.38 -0.82
CA LEU A 194 4.18 -16.46 -0.61
C LEU A 194 4.75 -15.05 -0.81
N PHE A 195 4.27 -14.35 -1.81
CA PHE A 195 4.66 -12.98 -2.10
C PHE A 195 3.67 -12.05 -1.42
N VAL A 196 4.17 -11.14 -0.58
CA VAL A 196 3.36 -10.24 0.24
C VAL A 196 3.85 -8.81 0.10
N ASP A 197 2.93 -7.87 0.07
CA ASP A 197 3.19 -6.44 -0.01
C ASP A 197 3.02 -5.85 1.40
N VAL A 198 4.10 -5.30 1.97
CA VAL A 198 4.17 -4.92 3.38
C VAL A 198 4.68 -3.48 3.49
N TYR A 199 3.80 -2.58 3.92
CA TYR A 199 4.06 -1.16 4.02
C TYR A 199 3.76 -0.63 5.45
N PRO A 200 4.75 -0.53 6.33
CA PRO A 200 4.58 0.08 7.66
C PRO A 200 4.05 1.51 7.64
N TYR A 201 4.19 2.22 6.52
CA TYR A 201 3.64 3.55 6.31
C TYR A 201 2.13 3.61 6.55
N PHE A 202 1.36 2.68 5.97
CA PHE A 202 -0.10 2.76 6.01
C PHE A 202 -0.69 2.59 7.40
N PRO A 203 -0.36 1.53 8.18
CA PRO A 203 -0.88 1.41 9.55
C PRO A 203 -0.38 2.53 10.47
N TRP A 204 0.86 3.03 10.27
CA TRP A 204 1.32 4.20 11.03
C TRP A 204 0.53 5.47 10.65
N ALA A 205 0.38 5.77 9.37
CA ALA A 205 -0.33 6.97 8.92
C ALA A 205 -1.82 6.95 9.29
N GLN A 206 -2.40 5.75 9.42
CA GLN A 206 -3.78 5.56 9.84
C GLN A 206 -3.98 5.82 11.35
N ASP A 207 -2.98 5.45 12.18
CA ASP A 207 -3.06 5.59 13.63
C ASP A 207 -1.72 6.09 14.22
N PRO A 208 -1.33 7.34 13.92
CA PRO A 208 -0.05 7.91 14.36
C PRO A 208 -0.01 8.21 15.87
N ALA A 209 -1.16 8.15 16.55
CA ALA A 209 -1.25 8.35 17.98
C ALA A 209 -0.83 7.09 18.76
N HIS A 210 -1.03 5.91 18.20
CA HIS A 210 -0.76 4.64 18.89
C HIS A 210 0.40 3.85 18.27
N VAL A 211 0.78 4.14 17.03
CA VAL A 211 1.94 3.54 16.36
C VAL A 211 3.09 4.54 16.38
N ASP A 212 4.18 4.21 17.07
CA ASP A 212 5.36 5.06 17.14
C ASP A 212 6.06 5.16 15.76
N LEU A 213 6.38 6.38 15.31
CA LEU A 213 7.03 6.62 14.02
C LEU A 213 8.42 6.00 13.94
N ALA A 214 9.22 6.14 15.00
CA ALA A 214 10.57 5.59 15.04
C ALA A 214 10.55 4.05 15.00
N TYR A 215 9.51 3.44 15.58
CA TYR A 215 9.25 2.01 15.48
C TYR A 215 8.91 1.59 14.05
N ALA A 216 8.11 2.37 13.33
CA ALA A 216 7.79 2.12 11.92
C ALA A 216 9.01 2.34 11.00
N LEU A 217 9.91 3.28 11.33
CA LEU A 217 11.11 3.62 10.56
C LEU A 217 12.35 2.78 10.92
N PHE A 218 12.26 1.80 11.82
CA PHE A 218 13.40 1.02 12.37
C PHE A 218 14.41 1.88 13.15
N GLU A 219 14.04 3.05 13.66
CA GLU A 219 14.91 3.93 14.45
C GLU A 219 14.78 3.69 15.96
N SER A 220 13.67 3.09 16.41
CA SER A 220 13.41 2.90 17.83
C SER A 220 14.34 1.87 18.43
N THR A 221 15.05 2.26 19.50
CA THR A 221 15.80 1.37 20.36
C THR A 221 15.04 1.01 21.64
N ASN A 222 14.01 1.77 22.00
CA ASN A 222 13.31 1.71 23.28
C ASN A 222 11.87 1.21 23.16
N VAL A 223 11.24 1.36 21.99
CA VAL A 223 9.88 0.86 21.76
C VAL A 223 9.94 -0.59 21.33
N THR A 224 9.31 -1.47 22.10
CA THR A 224 9.18 -2.89 21.78
C THR A 224 7.74 -3.32 21.99
N VAL A 225 7.28 -4.25 21.15
CA VAL A 225 5.98 -4.89 21.30
C VAL A 225 6.21 -6.37 21.53
N THR A 226 5.74 -6.87 22.67
CA THR A 226 5.80 -8.30 22.99
C THR A 226 4.45 -8.94 22.71
N ASP A 227 4.45 -9.97 21.88
CA ASP A 227 3.26 -10.76 21.57
C ASP A 227 2.90 -11.61 22.79
N PRO A 228 1.70 -11.43 23.38
CA PRO A 228 1.35 -12.07 24.64
C PRO A 228 1.18 -13.60 24.54
N ALA A 229 0.86 -14.13 23.35
CA ALA A 229 0.65 -15.56 23.19
C ALA A 229 1.94 -16.35 22.91
N THR A 230 2.94 -15.70 22.31
CA THR A 230 4.19 -16.35 21.90
C THR A 230 5.41 -15.86 22.66
N ASN A 231 5.28 -14.76 23.40
CA ASN A 231 6.36 -14.04 24.05
C ASN A 231 7.47 -13.55 23.10
N LEU A 232 7.18 -13.48 21.78
CA LEU A 232 8.08 -12.90 20.81
C LEU A 232 8.08 -11.38 20.95
N THR A 233 9.28 -10.79 20.93
CA THR A 233 9.46 -9.34 21.04
C THR A 233 9.86 -8.75 19.70
N TYR A 234 9.14 -7.71 19.28
CA TYR A 234 9.32 -7.00 18.05
C TYR A 234 9.90 -5.61 18.31
N HIS A 235 10.85 -5.20 17.48
CA HIS A 235 11.55 -3.92 17.54
C HIS A 235 11.22 -3.00 16.36
N ASN A 236 10.35 -3.43 15.45
CA ASN A 236 9.88 -2.67 14.30
C ASN A 236 8.55 -3.24 13.77
N LEU A 237 7.76 -2.38 13.15
CA LEU A 237 6.45 -2.70 12.61
C LEU A 237 6.51 -3.68 11.43
N PHE A 238 7.55 -3.60 10.60
CA PHE A 238 7.73 -4.47 9.44
C PHE A 238 7.80 -5.95 9.82
N ASP A 239 8.55 -6.29 10.87
CA ASP A 239 8.63 -7.67 11.35
C ASP A 239 7.29 -8.17 11.91
N GLN A 240 6.55 -7.31 12.61
CA GLN A 240 5.21 -7.66 13.09
C GLN A 240 4.28 -8.02 11.94
N MET A 241 4.26 -7.18 10.89
CA MET A 241 3.40 -7.40 9.72
C MET A 241 3.76 -8.69 8.98
N ILE A 242 5.05 -9.01 8.85
CA ILE A 242 5.49 -10.26 8.21
C ILE A 242 5.13 -11.47 9.05
N ASP A 243 5.34 -11.41 10.37
CA ASP A 243 5.07 -12.54 11.24
C ASP A 243 3.57 -12.82 11.37
N ALA A 244 2.69 -11.82 11.16
CA ALA A 244 1.26 -12.08 11.01
C ALA A 244 0.96 -13.04 9.83
N PHE A 245 1.63 -12.88 8.69
CA PHE A 245 1.55 -13.86 7.58
C PHE A 245 2.15 -15.22 7.94
N VAL A 246 3.25 -15.23 8.71
CA VAL A 246 3.85 -16.50 9.19
C VAL A 246 2.84 -17.27 10.04
N PHE A 247 2.15 -16.61 10.96
CA PHE A 247 1.14 -17.25 11.80
C PHE A 247 -0.10 -17.64 11.01
N ALA A 248 -0.58 -16.78 10.09
CA ALA A 248 -1.71 -17.09 9.22
C ALA A 248 -1.45 -18.34 8.34
N THR A 249 -0.26 -18.46 7.74
CA THR A 249 0.12 -19.65 6.97
C THR A 249 0.24 -20.89 7.84
N SER A 250 0.74 -20.75 9.07
CA SER A 250 0.86 -21.84 10.05
C SER A 250 -0.50 -22.39 10.46
N ARG A 251 -1.51 -21.52 10.67
CA ARG A 251 -2.90 -21.92 10.98
C ARG A 251 -3.51 -22.78 9.87
N LEU A 252 -3.16 -22.53 8.61
CA LEU A 252 -3.61 -23.35 7.47
C LEU A 252 -2.74 -24.61 7.23
N GLY A 253 -1.76 -24.89 8.09
CA GLY A 253 -0.91 -26.09 8.03
C GLY A 253 0.37 -25.94 7.20
N TYR A 254 0.82 -24.70 6.94
CA TYR A 254 2.04 -24.42 6.16
C TYR A 254 3.06 -23.56 6.94
N PRO A 255 3.55 -24.02 8.12
CA PRO A 255 4.45 -23.22 8.96
C PRO A 255 5.80 -22.91 8.30
N ASP A 256 6.28 -23.73 7.36
CA ASP A 256 7.59 -23.59 6.71
C ASP A 256 7.51 -22.92 5.34
N LEU A 257 6.34 -22.45 4.91
CA LEU A 257 6.21 -21.78 3.63
C LEU A 257 7.01 -20.46 3.63
N ARG A 258 7.91 -20.34 2.65
CA ARG A 258 8.80 -19.18 2.54
C ARG A 258 8.04 -17.94 2.10
N ILE A 259 8.32 -16.83 2.73
CA ILE A 259 7.78 -15.52 2.40
C ILE A 259 8.79 -14.74 1.55
N TRP A 260 8.27 -13.97 0.60
CA TRP A 260 8.97 -12.95 -0.17
C TRP A 260 8.21 -11.65 -0.03
N VAL A 261 8.84 -10.59 0.42
CA VAL A 261 8.23 -9.26 0.42
C VAL A 261 8.30 -8.72 -1.00
N ALA A 262 7.16 -8.75 -1.70
CA ALA A 262 7.08 -8.38 -3.11
C ALA A 262 7.04 -6.86 -3.29
N GLU A 263 6.66 -6.14 -2.25
CA GLU A 263 6.72 -4.68 -2.19
C GLU A 263 6.90 -4.21 -0.75
N THR A 264 7.77 -3.24 -0.56
CA THR A 264 7.86 -2.44 0.66
C THR A 264 8.52 -1.10 0.35
N GLY A 265 8.10 -0.05 1.05
CA GLY A 265 8.61 1.29 0.81
C GLY A 265 7.93 2.33 1.70
N TRP A 266 8.36 3.58 1.54
CA TRP A 266 7.79 4.73 2.22
C TRP A 266 7.70 5.90 1.23
N PRO A 267 6.58 6.64 1.16
CA PRO A 267 6.43 7.72 0.18
C PRO A 267 7.31 8.93 0.55
N ASN A 268 7.97 9.48 -0.46
CA ASN A 268 8.85 10.65 -0.30
C ASN A 268 8.12 12.00 -0.41
N ASN A 269 6.84 11.98 -0.77
CA ASN A 269 5.93 13.12 -0.87
C ASN A 269 4.48 12.61 -0.93
N GLY A 270 3.52 13.52 -0.81
CA GLY A 270 2.09 13.21 -0.88
C GLY A 270 1.23 14.45 -0.86
N ASP A 271 -0.06 14.26 -0.71
CA ASP A 271 -1.03 15.34 -0.50
C ASP A 271 -0.88 15.92 0.92
N TYR A 272 -1.41 17.13 1.17
CA TYR A 272 -1.26 17.82 2.46
C TYR A 272 -1.84 17.07 3.67
N ASP A 273 -2.81 16.20 3.44
CA ASP A 273 -3.43 15.36 4.46
C ASP A 273 -2.75 13.97 4.63
N GLN A 274 -1.68 13.73 3.88
CA GLN A 274 -0.91 12.48 3.94
C GLN A 274 0.33 12.65 4.80
N ILE A 275 0.14 12.42 6.10
CA ILE A 275 1.20 12.61 7.10
C ILE A 275 2.40 11.68 6.82
N GLY A 276 3.58 12.14 7.20
CA GLY A 276 4.80 11.35 7.15
C GLY A 276 5.33 11.02 5.75
N ALA A 277 4.61 11.40 4.70
CA ALA A 277 5.05 11.26 3.32
C ALA A 277 6.06 12.38 3.00
N ASN A 278 7.33 12.16 3.31
CA ASN A 278 8.42 13.11 3.11
C ASN A 278 9.75 12.39 2.85
N VAL A 279 10.70 13.13 2.31
CA VAL A 279 12.02 12.60 1.92
C VAL A 279 12.79 12.01 3.10
N TYR A 280 12.71 12.65 4.28
CA TYR A 280 13.42 12.16 5.48
C TYR A 280 12.96 10.77 5.88
N ASN A 281 11.66 10.58 6.04
CA ASN A 281 11.07 9.30 6.44
C ASN A 281 11.30 8.23 5.38
N ALA A 282 11.16 8.58 4.08
CA ALA A 282 11.39 7.66 2.97
C ALA A 282 12.84 7.17 2.93
N ALA A 283 13.80 8.07 3.06
CA ALA A 283 15.22 7.73 3.12
C ALA A 283 15.53 6.86 4.34
N THR A 284 15.05 7.26 5.52
CA THR A 284 15.25 6.55 6.78
C THR A 284 14.70 5.12 6.71
N TYR A 285 13.44 4.97 6.31
CA TYR A 285 12.81 3.66 6.18
C TYR A 285 13.55 2.77 5.19
N ASN A 286 13.77 3.26 3.96
CA ASN A 286 14.35 2.44 2.91
C ASN A 286 15.82 2.07 3.20
N ARG A 287 16.62 2.96 3.77
CA ARG A 287 18.01 2.66 4.21
C ARG A 287 18.03 1.60 5.31
N ASN A 288 17.15 1.73 6.31
CA ASN A 288 17.10 0.80 7.44
C ASN A 288 16.58 -0.59 7.03
N VAL A 289 15.56 -0.66 6.18
CA VAL A 289 15.07 -1.96 5.68
C VAL A 289 16.10 -2.64 4.79
N VAL A 290 16.82 -1.90 3.93
CA VAL A 290 17.93 -2.44 3.13
C VAL A 290 19.03 -2.99 4.03
N LYS A 291 19.46 -2.25 5.05
CA LYS A 291 20.43 -2.69 6.05
C LYS A 291 20.02 -4.00 6.72
N LYS A 292 18.76 -4.08 7.20
CA LYS A 292 18.21 -5.29 7.84
C LYS A 292 18.22 -6.49 6.89
N LEU A 293 17.68 -6.31 5.67
CA LEU A 293 17.52 -7.39 4.71
C LEU A 293 18.86 -7.91 4.15
N SER A 294 19.86 -7.02 4.06
CA SER A 294 21.18 -7.35 3.53
C SER A 294 22.15 -7.92 4.57
N ALA A 295 21.76 -7.96 5.84
CA ALA A 295 22.59 -8.41 6.94
C ALA A 295 23.16 -9.84 6.71
N VAL A 296 24.44 -10.03 7.04
CA VAL A 296 25.11 -11.32 6.98
C VAL A 296 25.80 -11.58 8.32
N PRO A 297 25.36 -12.62 9.08
CA PRO A 297 24.29 -13.57 8.78
C PRO A 297 22.91 -12.92 8.71
N PRO A 298 21.92 -13.55 8.03
CA PRO A 298 20.56 -13.01 7.97
C PRO A 298 19.92 -12.90 9.36
N VAL A 299 19.23 -11.80 9.62
CA VAL A 299 18.54 -11.59 10.90
C VAL A 299 17.20 -12.34 10.92
N GLY A 300 16.43 -12.26 9.83
CA GLY A 300 15.06 -12.79 9.78
C GLY A 300 14.05 -11.93 10.57
N THR A 301 12.97 -12.55 11.01
CA THR A 301 11.95 -11.97 11.89
C THR A 301 11.94 -12.72 13.23
N PRO A 302 11.31 -12.21 14.29
CA PRO A 302 11.19 -12.91 15.57
C PRO A 302 10.62 -14.33 15.48
N ALA A 303 9.60 -14.56 14.66
CA ALA A 303 9.06 -15.90 14.44
C ALA A 303 9.93 -16.78 13.52
N ARG A 304 10.85 -16.19 12.76
CA ARG A 304 11.76 -16.88 11.82
C ARG A 304 13.19 -16.35 11.89
N PRO A 305 13.87 -16.46 13.05
CA PRO A 305 15.22 -15.92 13.23
C PRO A 305 16.20 -16.58 12.26
N GLY A 306 17.12 -15.78 11.73
CA GLY A 306 18.17 -16.25 10.83
C GLY A 306 17.71 -16.65 9.43
N LYS A 307 16.44 -16.49 9.07
CA LYS A 307 15.92 -16.80 7.73
C LYS A 307 16.12 -15.61 6.80
N VAL A 308 16.59 -15.90 5.58
CA VAL A 308 16.65 -14.88 4.53
C VAL A 308 15.22 -14.49 4.12
N LEU A 309 14.97 -13.18 4.08
CA LEU A 309 13.73 -12.59 3.63
C LEU A 309 13.99 -11.81 2.32
N PRO A 310 13.79 -12.44 1.16
CA PRO A 310 13.96 -11.75 -0.11
C PRO A 310 12.88 -10.68 -0.26
N SER A 311 13.28 -9.54 -0.86
CA SER A 311 12.38 -8.38 -0.90
C SER A 311 12.63 -7.53 -2.15
N PHE A 312 11.63 -6.68 -2.48
CA PHE A 312 11.75 -5.60 -3.42
C PHE A 312 11.37 -4.28 -2.75
N ILE A 313 12.14 -3.23 -3.03
CA ILE A 313 11.81 -1.87 -2.59
C ILE A 313 10.91 -1.23 -3.65
N PHE A 314 9.78 -0.72 -3.22
CA PHE A 314 8.83 0.02 -4.04
C PHE A 314 9.10 1.52 -3.89
N ALA A 315 9.46 2.22 -4.95
CA ALA A 315 9.65 1.78 -6.34
C ALA A 315 10.86 2.47 -6.98
N LEU A 316 11.20 2.09 -8.23
CA LEU A 316 12.34 2.70 -8.94
C LEU A 316 12.14 4.19 -9.17
N PHE A 317 10.97 4.59 -9.68
CA PHE A 317 10.65 5.98 -10.04
C PHE A 317 9.43 6.52 -9.30
N ASN A 318 9.39 7.85 -9.14
CA ASN A 318 8.14 8.57 -8.96
C ASN A 318 7.34 8.51 -10.28
N GLU A 319 6.11 8.02 -10.24
CA GLU A 319 5.29 7.72 -11.43
C GLU A 319 4.10 8.68 -11.50
N ASN A 320 4.17 9.70 -12.36
CA ASN A 320 3.22 10.81 -12.39
C ASN A 320 1.81 10.46 -12.89
N GLN A 321 1.64 9.32 -13.58
CA GLN A 321 0.34 8.86 -14.08
C GLN A 321 -0.36 7.85 -13.16
N LYS A 322 0.20 7.52 -12.01
CA LYS A 322 -0.50 6.70 -11.02
C LYS A 322 -1.74 7.42 -10.51
N THR A 323 -2.85 6.69 -10.47
CA THR A 323 -4.11 7.13 -9.88
C THR A 323 -4.07 7.04 -8.36
N GLY A 324 -5.12 7.52 -7.70
CA GLY A 324 -5.23 7.43 -6.24
C GLY A 324 -4.61 8.61 -5.50
N PRO A 325 -4.35 8.45 -4.19
CA PRO A 325 -3.75 9.46 -3.32
C PRO A 325 -2.40 9.96 -3.82
N GLY A 326 -1.99 11.16 -3.43
CA GLY A 326 -0.71 11.77 -3.86
C GLY A 326 0.50 10.91 -3.60
N THR A 327 0.50 10.18 -2.50
CA THR A 327 1.58 9.23 -2.14
C THR A 327 1.86 8.19 -3.23
N GLU A 328 0.83 7.74 -3.99
CA GLU A 328 1.02 6.73 -5.04
C GLU A 328 2.02 7.17 -6.11
N ARG A 329 2.12 8.45 -6.35
CA ARG A 329 3.05 9.04 -7.33
C ARG A 329 4.45 9.30 -6.76
N HIS A 330 4.71 8.97 -5.47
CA HIS A 330 5.90 9.44 -4.76
C HIS A 330 6.63 8.36 -3.95
N PHE A 331 6.59 7.11 -4.38
CA PHE A 331 7.38 6.04 -3.76
C PHE A 331 8.77 5.84 -4.39
N GLY A 332 9.11 6.62 -5.43
CA GLY A 332 10.34 6.43 -6.19
C GLY A 332 11.62 6.64 -5.38
N LEU A 333 12.60 5.78 -5.60
CA LEU A 333 13.99 6.03 -5.20
C LEU A 333 14.64 7.08 -6.09
N LEU A 334 14.12 7.20 -7.32
CA LEU A 334 14.58 8.12 -8.35
C LEU A 334 13.43 9.02 -8.82
N HIS A 335 13.79 10.24 -9.21
CA HIS A 335 12.94 11.08 -10.04
C HIS A 335 12.88 10.56 -11.48
N PRO A 336 11.86 10.93 -12.28
CA PRO A 336 11.75 10.52 -13.69
C PRO A 336 12.96 10.91 -14.56
N ASN A 337 13.69 11.96 -14.20
CA ASN A 337 14.93 12.36 -14.90
C ASN A 337 16.16 11.51 -14.53
N GLY A 338 15.99 10.47 -13.72
CA GLY A 338 17.04 9.57 -13.26
C GLY A 338 17.86 10.06 -12.06
N SER A 339 17.64 11.29 -11.56
CA SER A 339 18.29 11.75 -10.33
C SER A 339 17.71 11.06 -9.11
N ARG A 340 18.53 10.82 -8.09
CA ARG A 340 18.08 10.21 -6.83
C ARG A 340 17.22 11.19 -6.04
N VAL A 341 16.15 10.68 -5.43
CA VAL A 341 15.35 11.46 -4.46
C VAL A 341 16.14 11.68 -3.17
N TYR A 342 16.95 10.69 -2.79
CA TYR A 342 17.93 10.69 -1.70
C TYR A 342 19.03 9.67 -1.99
N GLU A 343 20.18 9.79 -1.34
CA GLU A 343 21.25 8.80 -1.49
C GLU A 343 20.79 7.43 -0.97
N ILE A 344 20.84 6.42 -1.82
CA ILE A 344 20.53 5.03 -1.49
C ILE A 344 21.26 4.09 -2.45
N GLU A 345 21.57 2.88 -1.96
CA GLU A 345 21.98 1.73 -2.76
C GLU A 345 21.41 0.44 -2.14
N LEU A 346 21.25 -0.60 -2.95
CA LEU A 346 20.51 -1.80 -2.55
C LEU A 346 21.42 -3.01 -2.26
N SER A 347 22.74 -2.84 -2.24
CA SER A 347 23.66 -3.91 -1.81
C SER A 347 23.68 -4.10 -0.29
N GLY A 348 23.37 -3.03 0.46
CA GLY A 348 23.50 -2.98 1.91
C GLY A 348 24.95 -2.89 2.39
N GLU A 349 25.90 -2.59 1.48
CA GLU A 349 27.31 -2.39 1.82
C GLU A 349 27.59 -0.97 2.32
N THR A 350 26.80 0.01 1.88
CA THR A 350 26.86 1.39 2.36
C THR A 350 26.14 1.49 3.71
N THR A 351 26.89 1.81 4.75
CA THR A 351 26.37 1.97 6.12
C THR A 351 26.16 3.43 6.52
N GLU A 352 26.85 4.34 5.83
CA GLU A 352 26.80 5.79 6.09
C GLU A 352 26.56 6.55 4.78
N PHE A 353 25.60 7.45 4.80
CA PHE A 353 25.28 8.35 3.70
C PHE A 353 25.70 9.76 4.08
N LYS A 354 26.41 10.44 3.16
CA LYS A 354 26.94 11.79 3.41
C LYS A 354 25.90 12.89 3.25
N GLU A 355 24.80 12.58 2.58
CA GLU A 355 23.72 13.51 2.33
C GLU A 355 23.06 13.96 3.64
N LYS A 356 22.89 15.26 3.79
CA LYS A 356 22.04 15.84 4.84
C LYS A 356 20.59 15.85 4.34
N LEU A 357 19.78 14.98 4.91
CA LEU A 357 18.35 14.94 4.60
C LEU A 357 17.64 16.23 5.06
N PRO A 358 16.61 16.70 4.34
CA PRO A 358 15.75 17.77 4.81
C PRO A 358 15.04 17.33 6.09
N ALA A 359 14.70 18.28 6.95
CA ALA A 359 13.88 17.98 8.13
C ALA A 359 12.48 17.49 7.70
N PRO A 360 11.86 16.55 8.43
CA PRO A 360 10.49 16.13 8.13
C PRO A 360 9.51 17.26 8.44
N GLU A 361 8.71 17.67 7.45
CA GLU A 361 7.79 18.81 7.57
C GLU A 361 6.34 18.43 7.89
N ASN A 362 5.97 17.14 7.74
CA ASN A 362 4.58 16.68 7.84
C ASN A 362 4.41 15.39 8.66
N ASN A 363 5.18 15.20 9.73
CA ASN A 363 5.00 14.06 10.64
C ASN A 363 3.82 14.26 11.60
N GLU A 364 3.19 15.42 11.57
CA GLU A 364 1.98 15.74 12.31
C GLU A 364 0.81 16.01 11.36
N VAL A 365 -0.39 15.70 11.82
CA VAL A 365 -1.61 15.97 11.06
C VAL A 365 -1.75 17.46 10.79
N TYR A 366 -1.90 17.84 9.52
CA TYR A 366 -2.16 19.23 9.16
C TYR A 366 -3.54 19.66 9.65
N LYS A 367 -3.57 20.69 10.53
CA LYS A 367 -4.81 21.19 11.19
C LYS A 367 -5.47 22.33 10.43
N GLY A 368 -4.87 22.80 9.33
CA GLY A 368 -5.39 23.89 8.52
C GLY A 368 -6.45 23.43 7.51
N LYS A 369 -7.03 24.40 6.80
CA LYS A 369 -7.92 24.12 5.67
C LYS A 369 -7.13 23.69 4.44
N ILE A 370 -7.64 22.71 3.73
CA ILE A 370 -7.10 22.22 2.46
C ILE A 370 -8.22 22.33 1.42
N TRP A 371 -7.87 22.80 0.23
CA TRP A 371 -8.78 22.89 -0.92
C TRP A 371 -8.24 22.06 -2.08
N CYS A 372 -9.14 21.55 -2.90
CA CYS A 372 -8.84 20.90 -4.15
C CYS A 372 -9.16 21.88 -5.31
N VAL A 373 -8.15 22.32 -6.03
CA VAL A 373 -8.29 23.35 -7.07
C VAL A 373 -7.70 22.87 -8.39
N VAL A 374 -8.05 23.54 -9.48
CA VAL A 374 -7.46 23.25 -10.81
C VAL A 374 -5.94 23.39 -10.74
N ALA A 375 -5.24 22.35 -11.21
CA ALA A 375 -3.78 22.30 -11.25
C ALA A 375 -3.21 23.33 -12.23
N LYS A 376 -2.02 23.86 -11.91
CA LYS A 376 -1.29 24.74 -12.84
C LYS A 376 -0.91 23.97 -14.11
N GLY A 377 -1.34 24.46 -15.25
CA GLY A 377 -1.09 23.81 -16.55
C GLY A 377 -2.09 22.71 -16.91
N ALA A 378 -3.20 22.57 -16.17
CA ALA A 378 -4.26 21.64 -16.50
C ALA A 378 -4.76 21.82 -17.95
N ASN A 379 -5.12 20.70 -18.58
CA ASN A 379 -5.65 20.70 -19.93
C ASN A 379 -7.09 21.27 -19.95
N TRP A 380 -7.26 22.45 -20.54
CA TRP A 380 -8.53 23.17 -20.59
C TRP A 380 -9.64 22.41 -21.33
N THR A 381 -9.32 21.58 -22.32
CA THR A 381 -10.33 20.83 -23.08
C THR A 381 -10.99 19.72 -22.25
N GLN A 382 -10.27 19.19 -21.27
CA GLN A 382 -10.75 18.13 -20.37
C GLN A 382 -11.43 18.68 -19.11
N LEU A 383 -11.26 19.98 -18.83
CA LEU A 383 -11.72 20.58 -17.59
C LEU A 383 -13.26 20.59 -17.46
N GLY A 384 -13.98 20.77 -18.59
CA GLY A 384 -15.45 20.75 -18.62
C GLY A 384 -16.03 19.38 -18.27
N GLU A 385 -15.41 18.30 -18.74
CA GLU A 385 -15.83 16.93 -18.42
C GLU A 385 -15.58 16.62 -16.96
N ALA A 386 -14.40 16.99 -16.42
CA ALA A 386 -14.06 16.80 -15.03
C ALA A 386 -14.96 17.61 -14.09
N LEU A 387 -15.31 18.85 -14.46
CA LEU A 387 -16.31 19.68 -13.77
C LEU A 387 -17.67 18.98 -13.74
N SER A 388 -18.14 18.51 -14.88
CA SER A 388 -19.42 17.79 -15.00
C SER A 388 -19.43 16.52 -14.14
N TYR A 389 -18.33 15.75 -14.18
CA TYR A 389 -18.16 14.59 -13.31
C TYR A 389 -18.25 14.97 -11.83
N ALA A 390 -17.49 15.94 -11.36
CA ALA A 390 -17.49 16.36 -9.97
C ALA A 390 -18.90 16.79 -9.50
N CYS A 391 -19.63 17.51 -10.35
CA CYS A 391 -21.00 17.96 -10.06
C CYS A 391 -22.03 16.82 -10.06
N SER A 392 -21.78 15.74 -10.81
CA SER A 392 -22.70 14.60 -10.90
C SER A 392 -22.63 13.66 -9.69
N GLN A 393 -21.55 13.71 -8.91
CA GLN A 393 -21.32 12.75 -7.82
C GLN A 393 -22.05 13.10 -6.52
N GLY A 394 -22.51 14.31 -6.32
CA GLY A 394 -23.16 14.75 -5.08
C GLY A 394 -24.47 15.49 -5.32
N ASN A 395 -25.39 15.38 -4.36
CA ASN A 395 -26.64 16.12 -4.41
C ASN A 395 -26.38 17.61 -4.13
N ASN A 396 -26.64 18.46 -5.14
CA ASN A 396 -26.59 19.92 -5.06
C ASN A 396 -25.20 20.52 -4.77
N THR A 397 -24.12 19.75 -4.85
CA THR A 397 -22.75 20.22 -4.57
C THR A 397 -22.29 21.36 -5.48
N CYS A 398 -22.90 21.51 -6.66
CA CYS A 398 -22.57 22.54 -7.64
C CYS A 398 -23.64 23.63 -7.78
N ASP A 399 -24.70 23.66 -6.95
CA ASP A 399 -25.73 24.69 -7.03
C ASP A 399 -25.20 26.12 -6.88
N PRO A 400 -24.22 26.39 -6.00
CA PRO A 400 -23.64 27.72 -5.86
C PRO A 400 -22.98 28.29 -7.12
N ILE A 401 -22.49 27.45 -8.03
CA ILE A 401 -21.84 27.86 -9.29
C ILE A 401 -22.79 27.88 -10.49
N LYS A 402 -24.08 27.48 -10.31
CA LYS A 402 -25.10 27.60 -11.35
C LYS A 402 -25.48 29.06 -11.58
N SER A 403 -26.08 29.35 -12.74
CA SER A 403 -26.59 30.69 -13.03
C SER A 403 -27.51 31.22 -11.93
N GLY A 404 -27.18 32.40 -11.41
CA GLY A 404 -27.89 33.00 -10.27
C GLY A 404 -27.39 32.55 -8.89
N GLY A 405 -26.47 31.55 -8.82
CA GLY A 405 -25.85 31.15 -7.57
C GLY A 405 -24.75 32.13 -7.09
N PRO A 406 -24.42 32.09 -5.77
CA PRO A 406 -23.49 33.06 -5.16
C PRO A 406 -22.05 32.94 -5.68
N CYS A 407 -21.66 31.78 -6.22
CA CYS A 407 -20.35 31.50 -6.76
C CYS A 407 -20.32 31.43 -8.30
N HIS A 408 -21.43 31.83 -8.97
CA HIS A 408 -21.47 31.78 -10.44
C HIS A 408 -20.53 32.80 -11.08
N LYS A 409 -20.44 34.00 -10.51
CA LYS A 409 -19.58 35.04 -11.08
C LYS A 409 -18.19 35.11 -10.39
N PRO A 410 -17.10 35.38 -11.13
CA PRO A 410 -17.07 35.48 -12.60
C PRO A 410 -17.27 34.12 -13.25
N ASP A 411 -18.02 34.09 -14.34
CA ASP A 411 -18.34 32.87 -15.11
C ASP A 411 -17.08 32.38 -15.86
N LEU A 412 -16.21 31.71 -15.12
CA LEU A 412 -14.95 31.16 -15.62
C LEU A 412 -14.85 29.67 -15.28
N THR A 413 -14.72 28.84 -16.30
CA THR A 413 -14.64 27.38 -16.14
C THR A 413 -13.61 26.92 -15.12
N VAL A 414 -12.44 27.60 -15.03
CA VAL A 414 -11.39 27.25 -14.06
C VAL A 414 -11.80 27.48 -12.61
N LEU A 415 -12.60 28.51 -12.36
CA LEU A 415 -13.10 28.82 -11.01
C LEU A 415 -14.23 27.86 -10.65
N HIS A 416 -15.18 27.64 -11.56
CA HIS A 416 -16.25 26.66 -11.37
C HIS A 416 -15.70 25.25 -11.16
N ALA A 417 -14.68 24.84 -11.93
CA ALA A 417 -14.02 23.56 -11.74
C ALA A 417 -13.29 23.47 -10.38
N SER A 418 -12.58 24.54 -9.97
CA SER A 418 -11.93 24.56 -8.64
C SER A 418 -12.96 24.47 -7.50
N TYR A 419 -14.12 25.11 -7.65
CA TYR A 419 -15.23 24.98 -6.71
C TYR A 419 -15.74 23.54 -6.66
N ALA A 420 -16.08 22.97 -7.83
CA ALA A 420 -16.65 21.63 -7.93
C ALA A 420 -15.67 20.56 -7.42
N PHE A 421 -14.37 20.69 -7.72
CA PHE A 421 -13.33 19.79 -7.22
C PHE A 421 -13.19 19.84 -5.71
N SER A 422 -13.20 21.06 -5.12
CA SER A 422 -13.18 21.22 -3.66
C SER A 422 -14.41 20.63 -3.00
N SER A 423 -15.59 20.86 -3.55
CA SER A 423 -16.86 20.34 -3.05
C SER A 423 -16.93 18.80 -3.14
N TYR A 424 -16.54 18.25 -4.28
CA TYR A 424 -16.42 16.81 -4.48
C TYR A 424 -15.44 16.19 -3.48
N TRP A 425 -14.21 16.69 -3.45
CA TRP A 425 -13.16 16.12 -2.59
C TRP A 425 -13.53 16.20 -1.12
N ALA A 426 -14.11 17.31 -0.68
CA ALA A 426 -14.59 17.47 0.68
C ALA A 426 -15.65 16.43 1.06
N SER A 427 -16.56 16.12 0.14
CA SER A 427 -17.64 15.17 0.35
C SER A 427 -17.18 13.71 0.31
N PHE A 428 -16.24 13.40 -0.57
CA PHE A 428 -15.89 12.02 -0.92
C PHE A 428 -14.48 11.57 -0.49
N ARG A 429 -13.59 12.46 0.00
CA ARG A 429 -12.22 12.07 0.41
C ARG A 429 -12.19 10.95 1.46
N LYS A 430 -13.20 10.88 2.32
CA LYS A 430 -13.32 9.86 3.35
C LYS A 430 -13.80 8.50 2.81
N THR A 431 -14.31 8.47 1.60
CA THR A 431 -14.82 7.26 0.91
C THR A 431 -14.00 6.93 -0.34
N GLY A 432 -12.74 7.42 -0.42
CA GLY A 432 -11.82 7.13 -1.51
C GLY A 432 -11.77 8.17 -2.63
N GLY A 433 -12.54 9.26 -2.54
CA GLY A 433 -12.45 10.37 -3.50
C GLY A 433 -11.10 11.09 -3.39
N THR A 434 -10.43 11.31 -4.52
CA THR A 434 -9.11 11.95 -4.58
C THR A 434 -9.17 13.33 -5.22
N CYS A 435 -8.23 14.20 -4.86
CA CYS A 435 -7.99 15.50 -5.51
C CYS A 435 -7.00 15.34 -6.68
N SER A 436 -7.30 14.45 -7.63
CA SER A 436 -6.43 14.24 -8.80
C SER A 436 -7.11 14.64 -10.10
N PHE A 437 -8.32 14.14 -10.36
CA PHE A 437 -9.05 14.36 -11.62
C PHE A 437 -8.13 14.15 -12.84
N ASN A 438 -7.38 13.03 -12.86
CA ASN A 438 -6.40 12.70 -13.89
C ASN A 438 -5.33 13.81 -14.12
N GLY A 439 -4.86 14.43 -13.04
CA GLY A 439 -3.86 15.49 -13.08
C GLY A 439 -4.44 16.89 -13.33
N LEU A 440 -5.77 17.03 -13.48
CA LEU A 440 -6.41 18.34 -13.66
C LEU A 440 -6.57 19.12 -12.35
N ALA A 441 -6.44 18.47 -11.20
CA ALA A 441 -6.57 19.09 -9.89
C ALA A 441 -5.34 18.87 -8.99
N THR A 442 -5.18 19.75 -8.02
CA THR A 442 -4.12 19.69 -7.00
C THR A 442 -4.64 20.24 -5.68
N GLN A 443 -4.10 19.74 -4.58
CA GLN A 443 -4.39 20.29 -3.25
C GLN A 443 -3.67 21.62 -3.03
N THR A 444 -4.28 22.51 -2.26
CA THR A 444 -3.67 23.77 -1.80
C THR A 444 -4.13 24.13 -0.40
N ILE A 445 -3.23 24.71 0.39
CA ILE A 445 -3.55 25.33 1.69
C ILE A 445 -3.81 26.84 1.58
N LYS A 446 -3.63 27.41 0.38
CA LYS A 446 -3.91 28.83 0.10
C LYS A 446 -5.38 28.95 -0.24
N ASP A 447 -6.09 29.80 0.53
CA ASP A 447 -7.52 30.07 0.31
C ASP A 447 -7.77 30.57 -1.14
N PRO A 448 -8.45 29.77 -1.97
CA PRO A 448 -8.67 30.12 -3.37
C PRO A 448 -9.64 31.30 -3.54
N SER A 449 -10.45 31.62 -2.53
CA SER A 449 -11.38 32.76 -2.59
C SER A 449 -10.67 34.11 -2.75
N LYS A 450 -9.42 34.21 -2.32
CA LYS A 450 -8.60 35.42 -2.54
C LYS A 450 -8.27 35.66 -4.01
N LEU A 451 -8.22 34.61 -4.83
CA LEU A 451 -8.03 34.76 -6.29
C LEU A 451 -9.30 35.28 -6.98
N TRP A 452 -10.47 35.02 -6.41
CA TRP A 452 -11.74 35.54 -6.92
C TRP A 452 -11.86 37.04 -6.73
N THR A 453 -11.44 37.55 -5.56
CA THR A 453 -11.48 38.98 -5.26
C THR A 453 -10.53 39.82 -6.11
N LEU A 454 -9.36 39.30 -6.49
CA LEU A 454 -8.36 40.04 -7.27
C LEU A 454 -8.75 40.21 -8.75
N ARG A 455 -9.60 39.32 -9.32
CA ARG A 455 -10.04 39.41 -10.73
C ARG A 455 -11.39 40.12 -10.92
N VAL A 456 -12.17 40.29 -9.86
CA VAL A 456 -13.48 40.94 -9.88
C VAL A 456 -13.37 42.49 -9.88
N SER A 457 -12.18 43.04 -9.56
CA SER A 457 -12.02 44.51 -9.39
C SER A 457 -12.10 45.34 -10.67
N GLU A 458 -12.20 44.72 -11.87
CA GLU A 458 -12.16 45.50 -13.12
C GLU A 458 -13.44 45.58 -13.94
N ARG A 459 -14.48 44.73 -13.76
CA ARG A 459 -15.71 44.82 -14.60
C ARG A 459 -17.04 44.34 -14.05
N ASP A 460 -17.13 43.68 -12.90
CA ASP A 460 -18.40 43.14 -12.39
C ASP A 460 -18.67 43.52 -10.94
N THR A 461 -19.81 44.12 -10.65
CA THR A 461 -20.30 44.41 -9.29
C THR A 461 -20.79 43.11 -8.63
N VAL A 462 -19.87 42.33 -8.09
CA VAL A 462 -20.18 41.22 -7.16
C VAL A 462 -20.24 41.83 -5.74
N THR A 463 -21.32 41.63 -5.03
CA THR A 463 -21.44 42.16 -3.67
C THR A 463 -20.53 41.42 -2.70
N THR A 464 -20.02 42.12 -1.67
CA THR A 464 -19.19 41.53 -0.61
C THR A 464 -19.91 40.37 0.11
N ASN A 465 -21.24 40.36 0.12
CA ASN A 465 -22.03 39.29 0.71
C ASN A 465 -22.04 38.01 -0.13
N GLU A 466 -22.13 38.11 -1.46
CA GLU A 466 -22.07 36.95 -2.36
C GLU A 466 -20.69 36.26 -2.29
N LEU A 467 -19.61 37.04 -2.22
CA LEU A 467 -18.25 36.51 -2.02
C LEU A 467 -18.08 35.84 -0.64
N ARG A 468 -18.75 36.37 0.38
CA ARG A 468 -18.73 35.76 1.72
C ARG A 468 -19.47 34.44 1.75
N GLN A 469 -20.65 34.38 1.13
CA GLN A 469 -21.46 33.15 1.02
C GLN A 469 -20.68 32.07 0.26
N CYS A 470 -20.09 32.39 -0.90
CA CYS A 470 -19.27 31.50 -1.66
C CYS A 470 -18.05 30.98 -0.87
N ARG A 471 -17.45 31.85 -0.04
CA ARG A 471 -16.34 31.50 0.85
C ARG A 471 -16.77 30.55 1.97
N GLU A 472 -17.97 30.72 2.52
CA GLU A 472 -18.54 29.85 3.55
C GLU A 472 -18.92 28.49 2.97
N ASP A 473 -19.44 28.44 1.75
CA ASP A 473 -19.81 27.23 1.02
C ASP A 473 -18.59 26.40 0.57
N ILE A 474 -17.50 27.06 0.15
CA ILE A 474 -16.22 26.39 -0.17
C ILE A 474 -15.47 25.97 1.12
N GLY A 475 -15.62 26.74 2.15
CA GLY A 475 -14.98 26.52 3.43
C GLY A 475 -15.86 25.76 4.39
N LEU A 476 -16.18 24.50 4.10
CA LEU A 476 -16.89 23.57 4.99
C LEU A 476 -16.84 24.02 6.45
N GLY A 477 -18.00 24.41 6.98
CA GLY A 477 -18.13 25.09 8.26
C GLY A 477 -17.27 24.50 9.38
N GLY A 478 -16.42 25.33 9.93
CA GLY A 478 -15.95 25.32 11.32
C GLY A 478 -15.15 24.16 11.87
N LYS A 479 -15.03 23.00 11.23
CA LYS A 479 -14.25 21.87 11.75
C LYS A 479 -12.82 21.93 11.28
N THR A 480 -11.87 21.73 12.20
CA THR A 480 -10.43 21.62 11.88
C THR A 480 -10.13 20.32 11.16
N ALA A 481 -9.00 20.24 10.44
CA ALA A 481 -8.56 18.98 9.82
C ALA A 481 -8.43 17.83 10.84
N HIS A 482 -8.21 18.16 12.11
CA HIS A 482 -8.17 17.21 13.21
C HIS A 482 -9.57 16.62 13.52
N ASP A 483 -10.61 17.47 13.58
CA ASP A 483 -12.00 17.01 13.79
C ASP A 483 -12.45 16.16 12.60
N ASP A 484 -12.03 16.52 11.39
CA ASP A 484 -12.29 15.76 10.16
C ASP A 484 -11.54 14.41 10.14
N LEU A 485 -10.30 14.33 10.67
CA LEU A 485 -9.55 13.08 10.76
C LEU A 485 -10.17 12.14 11.81
N LEU A 486 -10.52 12.66 12.96
CA LEU A 486 -11.25 11.90 14.00
C LEU A 486 -12.63 11.44 13.48
N GLU A 487 -13.34 12.30 12.75
CA GLU A 487 -14.62 11.95 12.15
C GLU A 487 -14.47 11.01 10.94
N SER A 488 -13.35 11.07 10.17
CA SER A 488 -13.06 10.12 9.10
C SER A 488 -12.74 8.74 9.62
N THR A 489 -11.95 8.67 10.67
CA THR A 489 -11.68 7.41 11.38
C THR A 489 -12.98 6.81 11.94
N TRP A 490 -13.91 7.69 12.32
CA TRP A 490 -15.24 7.30 12.83
C TRP A 490 -16.22 6.89 11.73
N GLN A 491 -16.24 7.55 10.58
CA GLN A 491 -17.11 7.22 9.43
C GLN A 491 -16.65 5.96 8.70
N GLN A 492 -15.33 5.72 8.58
CA GLN A 492 -14.80 4.44 8.10
C GLN A 492 -15.14 3.28 9.06
N LYS A 493 -15.26 3.56 10.37
CA LYS A 493 -15.74 2.60 11.36
C LYS A 493 -17.26 2.37 11.32
N LYS A 494 -18.05 3.15 10.57
CA LYS A 494 -19.50 2.90 10.39
C LYS A 494 -19.83 1.69 9.52
N HIS A 495 -18.89 1.22 8.71
CA HIS A 495 -19.03 -0.04 7.94
C HIS A 495 -18.37 -1.25 8.61
N ALA A 496 -17.55 -1.01 9.64
CA ALA A 496 -17.04 -2.04 10.52
C ALA A 496 -17.22 -1.55 11.95
N VAL A 497 -18.35 -1.81 12.53
CA VAL A 497 -18.64 -1.43 13.92
C VAL A 497 -17.60 -2.14 14.82
N PRO A 498 -16.74 -1.42 15.54
CA PRO A 498 -15.89 -2.07 16.50
C PRO A 498 -16.75 -2.58 17.65
N PHE A 499 -16.63 -3.87 17.93
CA PHE A 499 -17.30 -4.48 19.06
C PHE A 499 -16.28 -4.70 20.18
N VAL A 500 -16.65 -4.39 21.40
CA VAL A 500 -15.90 -4.78 22.59
C VAL A 500 -16.57 -6.00 23.18
N VAL A 501 -15.84 -7.10 23.27
CA VAL A 501 -16.29 -8.29 23.99
C VAL A 501 -16.00 -8.09 25.47
N LEU A 502 -17.03 -7.89 26.25
CA LEU A 502 -16.89 -7.78 27.72
C LEU A 502 -16.66 -9.18 28.32
N ALA A 503 -15.61 -9.28 29.14
CA ALA A 503 -15.25 -10.52 29.82
C ALA A 503 -16.42 -11.05 30.68
N GLY A 504 -16.93 -12.22 30.33
CA GLY A 504 -17.98 -12.90 31.10
C GLY A 504 -19.40 -12.73 30.57
N SER A 505 -19.64 -11.93 29.55
CA SER A 505 -20.91 -11.88 28.83
C SER A 505 -20.72 -12.29 27.37
N HIS A 506 -21.51 -13.21 26.86
CA HIS A 506 -21.53 -13.59 25.43
C HIS A 506 -22.23 -12.53 24.55
N LYS A 507 -22.08 -11.24 24.90
CA LYS A 507 -22.78 -10.14 24.22
C LYS A 507 -21.79 -9.17 23.59
N LEU A 508 -22.00 -8.84 22.33
CA LEU A 508 -21.30 -7.82 21.60
C LEU A 508 -22.13 -6.54 21.61
N CYS A 509 -21.58 -5.47 22.20
CA CYS A 509 -22.23 -4.17 22.26
C CYS A 509 -21.51 -3.19 21.33
N PRO A 510 -22.21 -2.45 20.46
CA PRO A 510 -21.61 -1.38 19.69
C PRO A 510 -21.21 -0.23 20.64
N LEU A 511 -19.96 0.25 20.52
CA LEU A 511 -19.52 1.45 21.24
C LEU A 511 -20.15 2.68 20.60
N TYR A 512 -21.15 3.26 21.24
CA TYR A 512 -21.79 4.52 20.86
C TYR A 512 -21.69 5.52 22.03
N PRO A 513 -20.53 6.20 22.23
CA PRO A 513 -20.51 7.35 23.12
C PRO A 513 -20.52 8.66 22.32
N PRO A 514 -21.07 9.73 22.86
CA PRO A 514 -20.98 11.07 22.26
C PRO A 514 -19.57 11.65 22.27
N ASN A 515 -18.61 11.04 22.97
CA ASN A 515 -17.20 11.46 22.99
C ASN A 515 -16.26 10.26 23.27
N PRO A 516 -15.45 9.80 22.30
CA PRO A 516 -14.56 8.66 22.47
C PRO A 516 -13.43 8.87 23.49
N GLU A 517 -13.01 10.12 23.74
CA GLU A 517 -11.91 10.41 24.67
C GLU A 517 -12.26 10.15 26.14
N VAL A 518 -13.55 10.24 26.49
CA VAL A 518 -14.00 10.01 27.87
C VAL A 518 -13.95 8.53 28.23
N LEU A 519 -14.24 7.64 27.26
CA LEU A 519 -14.28 6.20 27.52
C LEU A 519 -12.91 5.57 27.71
N LEU A 520 -11.90 6.04 26.98
CA LEU A 520 -10.52 5.49 27.05
C LEU A 520 -9.78 5.93 28.32
N ASN A 521 -10.16 7.08 28.92
CA ASN A 521 -9.57 7.54 30.17
C ASN A 521 -10.22 6.92 31.42
N GLU A 522 -11.46 6.43 31.33
CA GLU A 522 -12.20 5.82 32.44
C GLU A 522 -11.97 4.30 32.56
N LEU A 523 -11.52 3.63 31.53
CA LEU A 523 -11.24 2.17 31.53
C LEU A 523 -9.94 1.79 32.25
N ARG A 524 -9.55 2.49 33.31
CA ARG A 524 -8.32 2.19 34.10
C ARG A 524 -8.45 1.01 35.05
N SER A 525 -9.64 0.48 35.30
CA SER A 525 -9.79 -0.74 36.10
C SER A 525 -11.07 -1.53 35.75
N PRO A 526 -11.01 -2.86 35.81
CA PRO A 526 -12.17 -3.73 35.46
C PRO A 526 -13.36 -3.64 36.44
N SER A 527 -13.19 -2.96 37.60
CA SER A 527 -14.22 -2.85 38.63
C SER A 527 -15.22 -1.71 38.43
N GLU A 528 -14.93 -0.77 37.50
CA GLU A 528 -15.77 0.43 37.30
C GLU A 528 -16.78 0.29 36.16
N LEU A 529 -16.79 -0.83 35.42
CA LEU A 529 -17.69 -1.09 34.31
C LEU A 529 -19.12 -1.52 34.71
N LEU A 530 -19.40 -1.64 36.00
CA LEU A 530 -20.67 -2.21 36.49
C LEU A 530 -21.82 -1.19 36.64
N ASP A 531 -21.59 0.11 36.39
CA ASP A 531 -22.58 1.15 36.74
C ASP A 531 -23.20 1.92 35.55
N PHE A 532 -23.01 1.44 34.32
CA PHE A 532 -23.70 2.01 33.16
C PHE A 532 -25.05 1.31 32.96
N GLY A 533 -26.10 1.93 33.49
CA GLY A 533 -27.46 1.49 33.31
C GLY A 533 -27.90 1.49 31.84
N GLU A 534 -28.58 0.40 31.47
CA GLU A 534 -29.41 0.21 30.28
C GLU A 534 -28.72 0.32 28.90
N PHE A 535 -28.02 -0.77 28.52
CA PHE A 535 -27.84 -1.11 27.10
C PHE A 535 -28.86 -2.20 26.74
N SER A 536 -29.99 -1.83 26.14
CA SER A 536 -31.05 -2.76 25.75
C SER A 536 -30.78 -3.50 24.41
N ASP A 537 -29.77 -3.07 23.63
CA ASP A 537 -29.54 -3.54 22.26
C ASP A 537 -28.18 -4.26 22.08
N CYS A 538 -27.99 -5.37 22.82
CA CYS A 538 -26.85 -6.27 22.61
C CYS A 538 -27.29 -7.50 21.79
N LEU A 539 -26.54 -7.81 20.75
CA LEU A 539 -26.74 -9.01 19.93
C LEU A 539 -26.00 -10.22 20.55
N ASP A 540 -26.69 -11.36 20.70
CA ASP A 540 -26.09 -12.61 21.17
C ASP A 540 -25.40 -13.35 20.01
N PHE A 541 -24.09 -13.56 20.13
CA PHE A 541 -23.32 -14.44 19.23
C PHE A 541 -22.74 -15.59 20.05
N GLY A 542 -23.05 -16.81 19.69
CA GLY A 542 -22.55 -18.01 20.35
C GLY A 542 -21.06 -18.23 20.08
N LEU A 543 -20.21 -17.80 21.03
CA LEU A 543 -18.78 -18.09 21.02
C LEU A 543 -18.43 -19.07 22.13
N GLY A 544 -17.68 -20.12 21.78
CA GLY A 544 -17.24 -21.16 22.69
C GLY A 544 -16.26 -20.62 23.77
N SER A 545 -16.28 -21.25 24.92
CA SER A 545 -15.59 -20.91 26.16
C SER A 545 -14.07 -20.76 26.00
N GLY A 546 -13.52 -19.57 26.30
CA GLY A 546 -12.07 -19.32 26.44
C GLY A 546 -11.78 -17.92 26.95
N SER A 547 -10.86 -17.80 27.86
CA SER A 547 -10.47 -16.68 28.72
C SER A 547 -10.50 -15.25 28.16
N PRO A 548 -10.60 -14.20 29.03
CA PRO A 548 -10.95 -12.85 28.65
C PRO A 548 -9.75 -12.07 28.06
N LEU A 549 -9.85 -11.65 26.82
CA LEU A 549 -8.95 -10.70 26.19
C LEU A 549 -9.76 -9.66 25.39
N LEU A 550 -9.40 -8.40 25.56
CA LEU A 550 -9.90 -7.31 24.73
C LEU A 550 -9.35 -7.49 23.30
N GLN A 551 -10.20 -7.83 22.35
CA GLN A 551 -9.82 -7.82 20.94
C GLN A 551 -10.46 -6.62 20.25
N VAL A 552 -9.63 -5.71 19.75
CA VAL A 552 -10.05 -4.68 18.80
C VAL A 552 -9.88 -5.28 17.40
N VAL A 553 -10.98 -5.53 16.71
CA VAL A 553 -10.97 -6.04 15.34
C VAL A 553 -10.83 -4.85 14.40
N ASN A 554 -9.75 -4.81 13.62
CA ASN A 554 -9.51 -3.77 12.60
C ASN A 554 -10.43 -3.94 11.39
N PRO A 555 -10.98 -2.86 10.86
CA PRO A 555 -11.77 -2.90 9.65
C PRO A 555 -10.91 -3.15 8.40
N THR A 556 -11.42 -3.97 7.50
CA THR A 556 -10.86 -4.24 6.18
C THR A 556 -10.87 -2.99 5.29
N PHE A 557 -9.77 -2.75 4.57
CA PHE A 557 -9.73 -1.78 3.48
C PHE A 557 -10.50 -2.32 2.27
N ASP A 558 -11.60 -1.68 1.90
CA ASP A 558 -12.12 -1.80 0.55
C ASP A 558 -11.25 -0.96 -0.38
N SER A 559 -10.32 -1.63 -1.08
CA SER A 559 -9.62 -1.04 -2.20
C SER A 559 -10.62 -0.91 -3.36
N VAL A 560 -11.09 0.31 -3.60
CA VAL A 560 -11.86 0.62 -4.81
C VAL A 560 -10.94 0.42 -6.01
N GLY A 561 -11.10 -0.69 -6.71
CA GLY A 561 -10.48 -0.93 -8.00
C GLY A 561 -10.92 0.14 -9.01
N PRO A 562 -10.08 0.44 -10.03
CA PRO A 562 -10.41 1.45 -11.01
C PRO A 562 -11.66 1.03 -11.78
N THR A 563 -12.71 1.85 -11.72
CA THR A 563 -13.81 1.80 -12.68
C THR A 563 -13.25 2.08 -14.06
N LYS A 564 -13.48 1.18 -15.00
CA LYS A 564 -13.13 1.32 -16.41
C LYS A 564 -13.65 2.66 -16.96
N PRO A 565 -12.87 3.33 -17.81
CA PRO A 565 -13.47 4.22 -18.79
C PRO A 565 -14.20 3.39 -19.86
N CYS A 566 -15.43 3.75 -20.14
CA CYS A 566 -16.05 3.39 -21.41
C CYS A 566 -15.32 4.05 -22.57
#